data_60ac89508572a26bbb29e4b5f5db8189
#
_entry.id   60ac89508572a26bbb29e4b5f5db8189
#
_cell.length_a   1.000
_cell.length_b   1.000
_cell.length_c   1.000
_cell.angle_alpha   90.00
_cell.angle_beta   90.00
_cell.angle_gamma   90.00
#
_symmetry.space_group_name_H-M   'P 1'
#
loop_
_entity.id
_entity.type
_entity.pdbx_description
1 polymer ?
#
loop_
_entity_poly.entity_id
_entity_poly.type
_entity_poly.pdbx_seq_one_letter_code
_entity_poly.pdbx_strand_id
1 'polypeptide(L)'
;MGSTTEVKVAFIIGNGQSRSVFDISKLSDHGVTYGCNLQIEETQLDNIVAVDLPVLVHLISQGYDKRTNLWTRKKWDGRVDTGNAKFLPAPVTKPKKRWDGELHWGSGTHAANLAATQGANIVVLLGFDLWSGNLYRGKSEFYSNKDPGPACWIYQFGKLFDMFPEVSFVQIQPKSWENPVEWTQENYSRDTYSGLRAWLKA
;
A
#
# COMPACT_ATOMS: atom_id res chain seq x y z
N MET A 1 -10.32 31.85 -14.50
CA MET A 1 -9.05 31.52 -13.84
C MET A 1 -9.09 30.01 -13.57
N GLY A 2 -8.39 29.22 -14.39
CA GLY A 2 -8.32 27.77 -14.19
C GLY A 2 -7.45 27.50 -12.97
N SER A 3 -8.02 26.90 -11.94
CA SER A 3 -7.26 26.33 -10.81
C SER A 3 -6.37 25.22 -11.39
N THR A 4 -5.08 25.44 -11.47
CA THR A 4 -4.13 24.33 -11.68
C THR A 4 -4.21 23.46 -10.45
N THR A 5 -4.92 22.33 -10.55
CA THR A 5 -4.97 21.35 -9.48
C THR A 5 -3.55 20.82 -9.30
N GLU A 6 -2.95 21.07 -8.14
CA GLU A 6 -1.63 20.57 -7.81
C GLU A 6 -1.66 19.03 -7.89
N VAL A 7 -0.74 18.45 -8.67
CA VAL A 7 -0.63 17.00 -8.81
C VAL A 7 0.00 16.44 -7.55
N LYS A 8 -0.74 15.59 -6.84
CA LYS A 8 -0.28 14.92 -5.61
C LYS A 8 0.00 13.46 -5.90
N VAL A 9 1.26 13.09 -5.78
CA VAL A 9 1.73 11.72 -5.99
C VAL A 9 1.85 10.99 -4.67
N ALA A 10 1.39 9.76 -4.61
CA ALA A 10 1.58 8.85 -3.49
C ALA A 10 2.24 7.54 -3.95
N PHE A 11 3.27 7.11 -3.22
CA PHE A 11 3.96 5.85 -3.46
C PHE A 11 3.54 4.83 -2.41
N ILE A 12 2.91 3.76 -2.85
CA ILE A 12 2.47 2.66 -2.00
C ILE A 12 3.46 1.51 -2.16
N ILE A 13 4.10 1.14 -1.06
CA ILE A 13 5.21 0.20 -1.07
C ILE A 13 4.73 -1.13 -0.47
N GLY A 14 4.60 -2.14 -1.31
CA GLY A 14 4.28 -3.51 -0.95
C GLY A 14 5.54 -4.33 -0.63
N ASN A 15 5.34 -5.59 -0.24
CA ASN A 15 6.42 -6.49 0.19
C ASN A 15 6.92 -7.42 -0.93
N GLY A 16 6.49 -7.23 -2.16
CA GLY A 16 6.85 -8.10 -3.29
C GLY A 16 8.31 -8.02 -3.68
N GLN A 17 8.82 -9.14 -4.18
CA GLN A 17 10.21 -9.32 -4.59
C GLN A 17 10.64 -8.35 -5.69
N SER A 18 9.72 -7.94 -6.58
CA SER A 18 10.01 -7.08 -7.73
C SER A 18 10.65 -5.75 -7.33
N ARG A 19 10.30 -5.20 -6.16
CA ARG A 19 10.84 -3.90 -5.72
C ARG A 19 12.30 -3.95 -5.25
N SER A 20 12.88 -5.14 -5.06
CA SER A 20 14.27 -5.30 -4.59
C SER A 20 15.32 -4.65 -5.51
N VAL A 21 14.96 -4.37 -6.76
CA VAL A 21 15.81 -3.71 -7.75
C VAL A 21 15.77 -2.17 -7.68
N PHE A 22 14.99 -1.62 -6.73
CA PHE A 22 14.74 -0.18 -6.63
C PHE A 22 15.02 0.33 -5.21
N ASP A 23 15.72 1.45 -5.11
CA ASP A 23 15.99 2.15 -3.86
C ASP A 23 14.80 3.02 -3.48
N ILE A 24 13.96 2.53 -2.56
CA ILE A 24 12.72 3.19 -2.15
C ILE A 24 12.95 4.47 -1.35
N SER A 25 14.15 4.72 -0.81
CA SER A 25 14.47 5.96 -0.08
C SER A 25 14.40 7.21 -0.96
N LYS A 26 14.50 7.04 -2.29
CA LYS A 26 14.42 8.12 -3.27
C LYS A 26 13.01 8.63 -3.55
N LEU A 27 11.99 7.93 -3.04
CA LEU A 27 10.60 8.26 -3.37
C LEU A 27 10.07 9.47 -2.60
N SER A 28 10.57 9.71 -1.39
CA SER A 28 10.13 10.81 -0.51
C SER A 28 10.36 12.21 -1.11
N ASP A 29 11.32 12.34 -2.04
CA ASP A 29 11.61 13.61 -2.72
C ASP A 29 10.55 13.93 -3.81
N HIS A 30 9.73 12.95 -4.20
CA HIS A 30 8.81 13.02 -5.33
C HIS A 30 7.33 12.87 -4.96
N GLY A 31 7.04 12.53 -3.72
CA GLY A 31 5.66 12.39 -3.25
C GLY A 31 5.56 11.75 -1.88
N VAL A 32 4.32 11.59 -1.39
CA VAL A 32 4.06 11.01 -0.08
C VAL A 32 4.22 9.50 -0.12
N THR A 33 4.95 8.95 0.83
CA THR A 33 5.27 7.51 0.91
C THR A 33 4.38 6.78 1.91
N TYR A 34 3.89 5.61 1.52
CA TYR A 34 3.07 4.72 2.35
C TYR A 34 3.67 3.31 2.31
N GLY A 35 4.24 2.88 3.42
CA GLY A 35 4.76 1.53 3.58
C GLY A 35 3.76 0.58 4.23
N CYS A 36 4.04 -0.72 4.11
CA CYS A 36 3.25 -1.78 4.69
C CYS A 36 4.05 -2.55 5.74
N ASN A 37 3.54 -2.62 6.96
CA ASN A 37 4.12 -3.45 8.03
C ASN A 37 5.56 -3.03 8.38
N LEU A 38 6.55 -3.91 8.17
CA LEU A 38 7.94 -3.73 8.60
C LEU A 38 8.81 -2.87 7.67
N GLN A 39 8.27 -2.28 6.63
CA GLN A 39 9.08 -1.50 5.68
C GLN A 39 9.75 -0.26 6.30
N ILE A 40 9.20 0.26 7.38
CA ILE A 40 9.81 1.34 8.15
C ILE A 40 11.20 0.97 8.71
N GLU A 41 11.49 -0.31 8.86
CA GLU A 41 12.79 -0.81 9.30
C GLU A 41 13.86 -0.74 8.19
N GLU A 42 13.44 -0.62 6.93
CA GLU A 42 14.35 -0.46 5.78
C GLU A 42 14.69 1.01 5.53
N THR A 43 13.72 1.89 5.61
CA THR A 43 13.87 3.33 5.34
C THR A 43 12.79 4.15 6.02
N GLN A 44 13.07 5.42 6.26
CA GLN A 44 12.07 6.34 6.77
C GLN A 44 10.98 6.57 5.71
N LEU A 45 9.73 6.43 6.12
CA LEU A 45 8.53 6.65 5.30
C LEU A 45 7.56 7.59 6.03
N ASP A 46 6.74 8.33 5.28
CA ASP A 46 5.78 9.28 5.86
C ASP A 46 4.65 8.59 6.59
N ASN A 47 4.20 7.46 6.03
CA ASN A 47 3.09 6.68 6.56
C ASN A 47 3.42 5.19 6.57
N ILE A 48 3.00 4.49 7.62
CA ILE A 48 3.03 3.03 7.72
C ILE A 48 1.64 2.51 8.03
N VAL A 49 1.21 1.53 7.26
CA VAL A 49 -0.06 0.83 7.49
C VAL A 49 0.22 -0.57 8.01
N ALA A 50 -0.22 -0.86 9.23
CA ALA A 50 -0.09 -2.15 9.89
C ALA A 50 -1.46 -2.61 10.42
N VAL A 51 -2.10 -3.54 9.70
CA VAL A 51 -3.46 -4.00 10.03
C VAL A 51 -3.48 -5.25 10.94
N ASP A 52 -2.36 -5.97 11.00
CA ASP A 52 -2.23 -7.19 11.79
C ASP A 52 -1.71 -6.89 13.20
N LEU A 53 -2.40 -7.44 14.20
CA LEU A 53 -2.12 -7.14 15.60
C LEU A 53 -0.66 -7.38 16.02
N PRO A 54 -0.02 -8.51 15.70
CA PRO A 54 1.37 -8.74 16.09
C PRO A 54 2.33 -7.70 15.55
N VAL A 55 2.15 -7.30 14.29
CA VAL A 55 2.97 -6.26 13.63
C VAL A 55 2.73 -4.89 14.28
N LEU A 56 1.47 -4.53 14.54
CA LEU A 56 1.13 -3.28 15.22
C LEU A 56 1.83 -3.18 16.58
N VAL A 57 1.69 -4.21 17.42
CA VAL A 57 2.31 -4.25 18.76
C VAL A 57 3.82 -4.13 18.68
N HIS A 58 4.45 -4.84 17.73
CA HIS A 58 5.88 -4.73 17.48
C HIS A 58 6.29 -3.30 17.13
N LEU A 59 5.65 -2.68 16.15
CA LEU A 59 5.99 -1.33 15.70
C LEU A 59 5.83 -0.29 16.83
N ILE A 60 4.81 -0.40 17.66
CA ILE A 60 4.61 0.47 18.83
C ILE A 60 5.71 0.23 19.87
N SER A 61 6.04 -1.03 20.18
CA SER A 61 7.10 -1.36 21.13
C SER A 61 8.47 -0.81 20.72
N GLN A 62 8.70 -0.68 19.40
CA GLN A 62 9.91 -0.06 18.83
C GLN A 62 9.81 1.47 18.71
N GLY A 63 8.69 2.07 19.10
CA GLY A 63 8.45 3.53 19.08
C GLY A 63 8.28 4.10 17.67
N TYR A 64 7.89 3.30 16.67
CA TYR A 64 7.66 3.79 15.31
C TYR A 64 6.44 4.71 15.21
N ASP A 65 5.45 4.54 16.06
CA ASP A 65 4.28 5.41 16.19
C ASP A 65 4.62 6.88 16.56
N LYS A 66 5.83 7.13 17.07
CA LYS A 66 6.38 8.45 17.41
C LYS A 66 7.24 9.06 16.31
N ARG A 67 7.63 8.26 15.32
CA ARG A 67 8.59 8.65 14.27
C ARG A 67 7.98 8.75 12.87
N THR A 68 6.82 8.13 12.68
CA THR A 68 6.06 8.15 11.42
C THR A 68 4.56 8.15 11.71
N ASN A 69 3.74 8.46 10.70
CA ASN A 69 2.30 8.28 10.82
C ASN A 69 1.98 6.78 10.75
N LEU A 70 1.82 6.14 11.89
CA LEU A 70 1.38 4.74 11.96
C LEU A 70 -0.14 4.67 11.87
N TRP A 71 -0.65 3.84 10.95
CA TRP A 71 -2.07 3.66 10.69
C TRP A 71 -2.47 2.21 10.93
N THR A 72 -3.62 2.02 11.61
CA THR A 72 -4.14 0.69 11.91
C THR A 72 -5.66 0.64 11.85
N ARG A 73 -6.23 -0.53 12.03
CA ARG A 73 -7.69 -0.75 12.06
C ARG A 73 -8.31 -0.22 13.34
N LYS A 74 -9.44 0.45 13.22
CA LYS A 74 -10.24 0.93 14.37
C LYS A 74 -10.61 -0.19 15.36
N LYS A 75 -10.72 -1.44 14.91
CA LYS A 75 -11.06 -2.59 15.79
C LYS A 75 -10.06 -2.83 16.91
N TRP A 76 -8.82 -2.32 16.82
CA TRP A 76 -7.79 -2.46 17.84
C TRP A 76 -7.89 -1.42 18.95
N ASP A 77 -8.66 -0.33 18.69
CA ASP A 77 -8.93 0.71 19.68
C ASP A 77 -9.59 0.13 20.94
N GLY A 78 -9.02 0.44 22.11
CA GLY A 78 -9.47 -0.07 23.40
C GLY A 78 -9.25 -1.57 23.65
N ARG A 79 -8.66 -2.32 22.69
CA ARG A 79 -8.33 -3.75 22.87
C ARG A 79 -6.86 -3.96 23.21
N VAL A 80 -6.00 -3.09 22.70
CA VAL A 80 -4.56 -3.06 22.96
C VAL A 80 -4.12 -1.61 23.07
N ASP A 81 -2.91 -1.40 23.61
CA ASP A 81 -2.28 -0.09 23.50
C ASP A 81 -1.93 0.16 22.02
N THR A 82 -2.55 1.17 21.44
CA THR A 82 -2.33 1.58 20.05
C THR A 82 -1.34 2.74 19.93
N GLY A 83 -0.77 3.22 21.04
CA GLY A 83 0.16 4.35 21.07
C GLY A 83 -0.42 5.57 20.36
N ASN A 84 0.37 6.19 19.49
CA ASN A 84 -0.05 7.31 18.64
C ASN A 84 -0.62 6.88 17.28
N ALA A 85 -0.94 5.59 17.08
CA ALA A 85 -1.45 5.12 15.80
C ALA A 85 -2.80 5.78 15.46
N LYS A 86 -2.93 6.19 14.21
CA LYS A 86 -4.17 6.71 13.62
C LYS A 86 -5.03 5.57 13.10
N PHE A 87 -6.33 5.81 12.95
CA PHE A 87 -7.24 4.79 12.46
C PHE A 87 -7.55 4.97 10.97
N LEU A 88 -7.47 3.85 10.26
CA LEU A 88 -7.77 3.80 8.84
C LEU A 88 -9.24 4.10 8.56
N PRO A 89 -9.56 4.82 7.47
CA PRO A 89 -10.94 4.93 6.99
C PRO A 89 -11.44 3.54 6.55
N ALA A 90 -12.73 3.28 6.75
CA ALA A 90 -13.36 2.07 6.24
C ALA A 90 -13.30 2.07 4.71
N PRO A 91 -12.77 0.99 4.08
CA PRO A 91 -12.59 0.97 2.63
C PRO A 91 -13.92 0.88 1.88
N VAL A 92 -14.92 0.19 2.44
CA VAL A 92 -16.24 0.03 1.85
C VAL A 92 -17.32 0.29 2.89
N THR A 93 -18.18 1.28 2.65
CA THR A 93 -19.21 1.70 3.61
C THR A 93 -20.40 0.72 3.67
N LYS A 94 -20.67 -0.02 2.60
CA LYS A 94 -21.75 -1.00 2.49
C LYS A 94 -21.20 -2.30 1.89
N PRO A 95 -20.55 -3.15 2.69
CA PRO A 95 -19.95 -4.38 2.20
C PRO A 95 -21.05 -5.36 1.72
N LYS A 96 -20.90 -5.89 0.51
CA LYS A 96 -21.79 -6.87 -0.12
C LYS A 96 -21.17 -8.26 -0.19
N LYS A 97 -19.84 -8.33 -0.25
CA LYS A 97 -19.06 -9.57 -0.33
C LYS A 97 -18.14 -9.70 0.87
N ARG A 98 -17.70 -10.92 1.17
CA ARG A 98 -16.77 -11.19 2.28
C ARG A 98 -15.54 -10.28 2.22
N TRP A 99 -14.94 -10.09 1.04
CA TRP A 99 -13.73 -9.31 0.86
C TRP A 99 -13.93 -7.78 0.84
N ASP A 100 -15.18 -7.30 0.85
CA ASP A 100 -15.49 -5.88 1.06
C ASP A 100 -15.26 -5.45 2.51
N GLY A 101 -15.34 -6.39 3.45
CA GLY A 101 -15.21 -6.09 4.87
C GLY A 101 -13.81 -5.58 5.22
N GLU A 102 -13.74 -4.51 6.01
CA GLU A 102 -12.50 -3.89 6.50
C GLU A 102 -11.48 -4.90 7.03
N LEU A 103 -11.96 -5.96 7.71
CA LEU A 103 -11.12 -6.99 8.31
C LEU A 103 -10.37 -7.87 7.32
N HIS A 104 -10.80 -7.88 6.06
CA HIS A 104 -10.19 -8.68 5.01
C HIS A 104 -9.21 -7.90 4.13
N TRP A 105 -9.24 -6.57 4.19
CA TRP A 105 -8.31 -5.74 3.43
C TRP A 105 -6.89 -5.85 4.00
N GLY A 106 -5.92 -6.10 3.11
CA GLY A 106 -4.50 -6.13 3.47
C GLY A 106 -3.93 -4.74 3.72
N SER A 107 -2.76 -4.67 4.37
CA SER A 107 -2.08 -3.39 4.62
C SER A 107 -1.85 -2.59 3.34
N GLY A 108 -1.47 -3.25 2.23
CA GLY A 108 -1.21 -2.57 0.94
C GLY A 108 -2.45 -1.94 0.32
N THR A 109 -3.57 -2.65 0.29
CA THR A 109 -4.83 -2.11 -0.23
C THR A 109 -5.39 -1.01 0.67
N HIS A 110 -5.23 -1.12 2.00
CA HIS A 110 -5.54 -0.04 2.93
C HIS A 110 -4.65 1.19 2.72
N ALA A 111 -3.35 1.00 2.47
CA ALA A 111 -2.43 2.11 2.21
C ALA A 111 -2.82 2.88 0.94
N ALA A 112 -3.16 2.17 -0.13
CA ALA A 112 -3.61 2.79 -1.37
C ALA A 112 -4.97 3.51 -1.21
N ASN A 113 -5.92 2.92 -0.48
CA ASN A 113 -7.18 3.56 -0.12
C ASN A 113 -6.97 4.83 0.70
N LEU A 114 -6.06 4.80 1.68
CA LEU A 114 -5.72 5.95 2.50
C LEU A 114 -5.15 7.08 1.65
N ALA A 115 -4.20 6.80 0.77
CA ALA A 115 -3.58 7.78 -0.10
C ALA A 115 -4.61 8.46 -1.03
N ALA A 116 -5.49 7.68 -1.68
CA ALA A 116 -6.56 8.21 -2.51
C ALA A 116 -7.54 9.07 -1.69
N THR A 117 -7.95 8.62 -0.50
CA THR A 117 -8.82 9.38 0.42
C THR A 117 -8.16 10.68 0.89
N GLN A 118 -6.83 10.73 1.00
CA GLN A 118 -6.07 11.93 1.36
C GLN A 118 -5.80 12.86 0.15
N GLY A 119 -6.37 12.55 -1.01
CA GLY A 119 -6.37 13.41 -2.18
C GLY A 119 -5.18 13.21 -3.13
N ALA A 120 -4.54 12.04 -3.12
CA ALA A 120 -3.58 11.70 -4.17
C ALA A 120 -4.30 11.62 -5.53
N ASN A 121 -3.72 12.25 -6.56
CA ASN A 121 -4.20 12.17 -7.95
C ASN A 121 -3.53 11.00 -8.69
N ILE A 122 -2.30 10.66 -8.30
CA ILE A 122 -1.54 9.55 -8.84
C ILE A 122 -1.10 8.67 -7.68
N VAL A 123 -1.44 7.40 -7.74
CA VAL A 123 -1.05 6.36 -6.77
C VAL A 123 -0.16 5.35 -7.46
N VAL A 124 1.13 5.33 -7.10
CA VAL A 124 2.14 4.44 -7.67
C VAL A 124 2.32 3.24 -6.76
N LEU A 125 2.10 2.05 -7.29
CA LEU A 125 2.13 0.78 -6.56
C LEU A 125 3.44 0.03 -6.85
N LEU A 126 4.31 -0.16 -5.84
CA LEU A 126 5.58 -0.88 -5.93
C LEU A 126 5.55 -2.17 -5.11
N GLY A 127 6.05 -3.28 -5.64
CA GLY A 127 6.14 -4.54 -4.90
C GLY A 127 4.77 -5.18 -4.59
N PHE A 128 3.82 -5.04 -5.48
CA PHE A 128 2.52 -5.73 -5.44
C PHE A 128 2.50 -6.88 -6.46
N ASP A 129 3.40 -7.82 -6.30
CA ASP A 129 3.70 -8.90 -7.25
C ASP A 129 2.59 -9.95 -7.34
N LEU A 130 1.67 -10.00 -6.40
CA LEU A 130 0.53 -10.90 -6.28
C LEU A 130 0.91 -12.39 -6.18
N TRP A 131 1.67 -12.91 -7.15
CA TRP A 131 2.02 -14.33 -7.26
C TRP A 131 3.46 -14.67 -6.83
N SER A 132 4.31 -13.67 -6.66
CA SER A 132 5.71 -13.89 -6.27
C SER A 132 5.95 -13.65 -4.77
N GLY A 133 7.13 -14.06 -4.33
CA GLY A 133 7.47 -14.06 -2.91
C GLY A 133 7.44 -12.71 -2.21
N ASN A 134 7.28 -12.77 -0.90
CA ASN A 134 7.39 -11.64 0.00
C ASN A 134 8.85 -11.51 0.48
N LEU A 135 9.42 -10.31 0.43
CA LEU A 135 10.81 -10.00 0.82
C LEU A 135 11.13 -10.34 2.28
N TYR A 136 10.12 -10.37 3.15
CA TYR A 136 10.27 -10.68 4.58
C TYR A 136 9.98 -12.15 4.93
N ARG A 137 9.60 -12.97 3.95
CA ARG A 137 9.35 -14.39 4.18
C ARG A 137 10.61 -15.06 4.70
N GLY A 138 10.51 -15.74 5.83
CA GLY A 138 11.64 -16.38 6.51
C GLY A 138 12.61 -15.42 7.22
N LYS A 139 12.40 -14.10 7.14
CA LYS A 139 13.20 -13.09 7.83
C LYS A 139 12.50 -12.52 9.06
N SER A 140 11.20 -12.74 9.18
CA SER A 140 10.40 -12.24 10.29
C SER A 140 9.35 -13.27 10.68
N GLU A 141 9.13 -13.44 11.99
CA GLU A 141 8.09 -14.31 12.57
C GLU A 141 6.67 -13.87 12.23
N PHE A 142 6.48 -12.60 11.79
CA PHE A 142 5.18 -12.05 11.43
C PHE A 142 4.66 -12.52 10.07
N TYR A 143 5.51 -13.13 9.25
CA TYR A 143 5.14 -13.59 7.92
C TYR A 143 5.10 -15.11 7.84
N SER A 144 3.89 -15.65 7.76
CA SER A 144 3.65 -17.07 7.52
C SER A 144 4.29 -17.53 6.21
N ASN A 145 4.77 -18.78 6.19
CA ASN A 145 5.18 -19.46 4.97
C ASN A 145 3.99 -19.82 4.05
N LYS A 146 2.76 -19.66 4.54
CA LYS A 146 1.54 -19.90 3.75
C LYS A 146 1.18 -18.63 2.98
N ASP A 147 1.14 -18.74 1.66
CA ASP A 147 0.63 -17.68 0.79
C ASP A 147 -0.91 -17.78 0.76
N PRO A 148 -1.65 -16.71 1.11
CA PRO A 148 -3.11 -16.73 1.06
C PRO A 148 -3.66 -16.78 -0.38
N GLY A 149 -2.77 -16.72 -1.38
CA GLY A 149 -3.13 -16.57 -2.79
C GLY A 149 -3.54 -15.14 -3.16
N PRO A 150 -3.45 -14.78 -4.45
CA PRO A 150 -3.62 -13.41 -4.92
C PRO A 150 -5.09 -12.97 -5.06
N ALA A 151 -6.05 -13.91 -5.14
CA ALA A 151 -7.44 -13.62 -5.50
C ALA A 151 -8.10 -12.53 -4.64
N CYS A 152 -7.81 -12.52 -3.33
CA CYS A 152 -8.31 -11.48 -2.43
C CYS A 152 -7.76 -10.10 -2.79
N TRP A 153 -6.46 -10.00 -3.04
CA TRP A 153 -5.81 -8.73 -3.39
C TRP A 153 -6.19 -8.25 -4.78
N ILE A 154 -6.33 -9.16 -5.76
CA ILE A 154 -6.83 -8.85 -7.10
C ILE A 154 -8.21 -8.21 -6.99
N TYR A 155 -9.12 -8.84 -6.24
CA TYR A 155 -10.45 -8.31 -5.99
C TYR A 155 -10.40 -6.92 -5.31
N GLN A 156 -9.60 -6.77 -4.26
CA GLN A 156 -9.54 -5.53 -3.48
C GLN A 156 -8.96 -4.36 -4.26
N PHE A 157 -7.92 -4.57 -5.05
CA PHE A 157 -7.36 -3.52 -5.92
C PHE A 157 -8.32 -3.15 -7.04
N GLY A 158 -8.96 -4.11 -7.72
CA GLY A 158 -9.99 -3.81 -8.71
C GLY A 158 -11.13 -2.99 -8.11
N LYS A 159 -11.58 -3.34 -6.89
CA LYS A 159 -12.56 -2.56 -6.15
C LYS A 159 -12.10 -1.15 -5.82
N LEU A 160 -10.82 -0.98 -5.46
CA LEU A 160 -10.22 0.31 -5.17
C LEU A 160 -10.20 1.19 -6.43
N PHE A 161 -9.84 0.65 -7.59
CA PHE A 161 -9.85 1.38 -8.86
C PHE A 161 -11.26 1.88 -9.21
N ASP A 162 -12.28 1.05 -9.01
CA ASP A 162 -13.70 1.44 -9.21
C ASP A 162 -14.15 2.55 -8.25
N MET A 163 -13.60 2.59 -7.02
CA MET A 163 -13.99 3.56 -5.99
C MET A 163 -13.42 4.96 -6.22
N PHE A 164 -12.31 5.07 -6.95
CA PHE A 164 -11.59 6.32 -7.18
C PHE A 164 -11.31 6.51 -8.69
N PRO A 165 -12.35 6.67 -9.51
CA PRO A 165 -12.19 6.75 -10.97
C PRO A 165 -11.36 7.97 -11.43
N GLU A 166 -11.25 9.00 -10.60
CA GLU A 166 -10.45 10.21 -10.82
C GLU A 166 -8.97 10.08 -10.46
N VAL A 167 -8.59 8.97 -9.78
CA VAL A 167 -7.22 8.71 -9.36
C VAL A 167 -6.54 7.78 -10.35
N SER A 168 -5.38 8.16 -10.87
CA SER A 168 -4.55 7.28 -11.69
C SER A 168 -3.75 6.31 -10.84
N PHE A 169 -3.98 5.01 -11.01
CA PHE A 169 -3.21 3.95 -10.36
C PHE A 169 -2.17 3.38 -11.33
N VAL A 170 -0.90 3.50 -10.98
CA VAL A 170 0.23 3.03 -11.80
C VAL A 170 0.98 1.93 -11.08
N GLN A 171 0.89 0.70 -11.54
CA GLN A 171 1.63 -0.41 -10.95
C GLN A 171 3.00 -0.57 -11.59
N ILE A 172 4.05 -0.57 -10.76
CA ILE A 172 5.43 -0.73 -11.21
C ILE A 172 5.82 -2.20 -11.09
N GLN A 173 6.11 -2.83 -12.24
CA GLN A 173 6.40 -4.25 -12.32
C GLN A 173 7.51 -4.57 -13.33
N PRO A 174 8.16 -5.74 -13.24
CA PRO A 174 9.02 -6.24 -14.30
C PRO A 174 8.26 -6.35 -15.63
N LYS A 175 8.95 -6.18 -16.75
CA LYS A 175 8.34 -6.24 -18.09
C LYS A 175 7.60 -7.55 -18.36
N SER A 176 8.07 -8.65 -17.79
CA SER A 176 7.48 -9.99 -17.94
C SER A 176 6.24 -10.25 -17.08
N TRP A 177 5.87 -9.33 -16.20
CA TRP A 177 4.71 -9.50 -15.34
C TRP A 177 3.41 -9.28 -16.14
N GLU A 178 2.40 -10.11 -15.89
CA GLU A 178 1.10 -10.03 -16.58
C GLU A 178 0.03 -9.47 -15.65
N ASN A 179 -0.83 -8.60 -16.20
CA ASN A 179 -1.95 -8.04 -15.45
C ASN A 179 -2.98 -9.12 -15.13
N PRO A 180 -3.60 -9.08 -13.92
CA PRO A 180 -4.83 -9.81 -13.70
C PRO A 180 -5.89 -9.42 -14.75
N VAL A 181 -6.57 -10.42 -15.30
CA VAL A 181 -7.62 -10.21 -16.31
C VAL A 181 -8.82 -9.43 -15.77
N GLU A 182 -8.97 -9.39 -14.46
CA GLU A 182 -10.01 -8.66 -13.73
C GLU A 182 -9.75 -7.15 -13.67
N TRP A 183 -8.53 -6.68 -13.94
CA TRP A 183 -8.16 -5.26 -13.87
C TRP A 183 -8.33 -4.59 -15.24
N THR A 184 -9.56 -4.16 -15.50
CA THR A 184 -9.97 -3.55 -16.78
C THR A 184 -10.30 -2.06 -16.66
N GLN A 185 -10.08 -1.46 -15.48
CA GLN A 185 -10.40 -0.06 -15.21
C GLN A 185 -9.49 0.87 -16.00
N GLU A 186 -10.06 1.93 -16.57
CA GLU A 186 -9.35 2.92 -17.39
C GLU A 186 -8.33 3.74 -16.60
N ASN A 187 -8.54 3.89 -15.30
CA ASN A 187 -7.65 4.60 -14.39
C ASN A 187 -6.51 3.74 -13.84
N TYR A 188 -6.39 2.48 -14.28
CA TYR A 188 -5.28 1.60 -13.96
C TYR A 188 -4.33 1.45 -15.14
N SER A 189 -3.04 1.54 -14.88
CA SER A 189 -1.97 1.31 -15.86
C SER A 189 -0.78 0.61 -15.23
N ARG A 190 0.14 0.16 -16.06
CA ARG A 190 1.38 -0.47 -15.63
C ARG A 190 2.58 0.21 -16.27
N ASP A 191 3.65 0.35 -15.51
CA ASP A 191 4.96 0.75 -16.00
C ASP A 191 6.05 -0.16 -15.39
N THR A 192 7.28 0.05 -15.80
CA THR A 192 8.46 -0.70 -15.35
C THR A 192 9.31 0.11 -14.37
N TYR A 193 10.20 -0.57 -13.65
CA TYR A 193 11.18 0.11 -12.79
C TYR A 193 12.14 1.03 -13.58
N SER A 194 12.37 0.76 -14.88
CA SER A 194 13.11 1.68 -15.76
C SER A 194 12.31 2.92 -16.09
N GLY A 195 11.01 2.78 -16.38
CA GLY A 195 10.08 3.90 -16.59
C GLY A 195 9.98 4.78 -15.35
N LEU A 196 9.79 4.17 -14.17
CA LEU A 196 9.78 4.91 -12.91
C LEU A 196 11.08 5.71 -12.70
N ARG A 197 12.27 5.11 -12.94
CA ARG A 197 13.54 5.85 -12.82
C ARG A 197 13.66 7.01 -13.79
N ALA A 198 13.11 6.87 -15.00
CA ALA A 198 13.09 7.96 -15.98
C ALA A 198 12.17 9.09 -15.51
N TRP A 199 11.00 8.74 -15.02
CA TRP A 199 10.02 9.71 -14.51
C TRP A 199 10.55 10.50 -13.30
N LEU A 200 11.22 9.85 -12.35
CA LEU A 200 11.80 10.52 -11.16
C LEU A 200 13.00 11.43 -11.47
N LYS A 201 13.51 11.45 -12.71
CA LYS A 201 14.60 12.33 -13.15
C LYS A 201 14.11 13.53 -13.97
N ALA A 202 12.87 13.51 -14.38
CA ALA A 202 12.25 14.54 -15.21
C ALA A 202 11.79 15.74 -14.37
#